data_998ed4c1700276e141ff2bc47cd7fe36
#
_entry.id   998ed4c1700276e141ff2bc47cd7fe36
#
_cell.length_a   1.000
_cell.length_b   1.000
_cell.length_c   1.000
_cell.angle_alpha   90.00
_cell.angle_beta   90.00
_cell.angle_gamma   90.00
#
_symmetry.space_group_name_H-M   'P 1'
#
loop_
_entity.id
_entity.type
_entity.pdbx_description
1 polymer ?
#
loop_
_entity_poly.entity_id
_entity_poly.type
_entity_poly.pdbx_seq_one_letter_code
_entity_poly.pdbx_strand_id
1 'polypeptide(L)'
;TSPVAFLTKPARWMQLLGSHRWGLTAAPNFAFDLAAARTADADMAGADLGNVLAIMSGAERVQPGTVDRFAKRFAPFNLSDSVIRPSYGLAEATLYVATRLPGAAPTVIPFDAEKLSQGVAERGSVGTPLISYGAPTSPAVRIVDPESRREVAAGRIGEIWTRGDNVCRGYWNKPDETAEAFRGGWFHSGDLVREDPDGFFYVVDRKK
;
A
#
# COMPACT_ATOMS: atom_id res chain seq x y z
N THR A 1 17.13 -6.75 10.07
CA THR A 1 17.98 -5.71 10.69
C THR A 1 17.19 -4.94 11.73
N SER A 2 17.87 -4.39 12.77
CA SER A 2 17.20 -3.44 13.67
C SER A 2 16.96 -2.10 12.95
N PRO A 3 15.98 -1.29 13.41
CA PRO A 3 15.75 0.04 12.83
C PRO A 3 17.01 0.92 12.84
N VAL A 4 17.78 0.90 13.92
CA VAL A 4 19.04 1.67 14.04
C VAL A 4 20.07 1.22 13.00
N ALA A 5 20.24 -0.10 12.84
CA ALA A 5 21.18 -0.64 11.85
C ALA A 5 20.79 -0.30 10.42
N PHE A 6 19.47 -0.26 10.12
CA PHE A 6 18.95 0.18 8.83
C PHE A 6 19.22 1.68 8.60
N LEU A 7 18.86 2.55 9.57
CA LEU A 7 19.07 3.99 9.46
C LEU A 7 20.56 4.37 9.29
N THR A 8 21.45 3.62 9.95
CA THR A 8 22.90 3.82 9.84
C THR A 8 23.43 3.44 8.46
N LYS A 9 22.97 2.32 7.90
CA LYS A 9 23.39 1.83 6.57
C LYS A 9 22.23 1.15 5.86
N PRO A 10 21.38 1.90 5.12
CA PRO A 10 20.21 1.36 4.41
C PRO A 10 20.55 0.28 3.38
N ALA A 11 21.75 0.32 2.79
CA ALA A 11 22.26 -0.70 1.87
C ALA A 11 22.17 -2.13 2.43
N ARG A 12 22.26 -2.30 3.76
CA ARG A 12 22.15 -3.62 4.43
C ARG A 12 20.85 -4.34 4.10
N TRP A 13 19.78 -3.60 3.92
CA TRP A 13 18.48 -4.18 3.54
C TRP A 13 18.56 -4.86 2.17
N MET A 14 19.11 -4.16 1.19
CA MET A 14 19.25 -4.69 -0.17
C MET A 14 20.33 -5.79 -0.26
N GLN A 15 21.45 -5.63 0.47
CA GLN A 15 22.47 -6.67 0.59
C GLN A 15 21.88 -7.97 1.17
N LEU A 16 21.04 -7.86 2.21
CA LEU A 16 20.38 -9.02 2.81
C LEU A 16 19.45 -9.71 1.81
N LEU A 17 18.66 -8.95 1.05
CA LEU A 17 17.78 -9.51 0.02
C LEU A 17 18.58 -10.21 -1.07
N GLY A 18 19.67 -9.59 -1.55
CA GLY A 18 20.53 -10.15 -2.58
C GLY A 18 21.38 -11.34 -2.13
N SER A 19 21.54 -11.56 -0.82
CA SER A 19 22.32 -12.70 -0.28
C SER A 19 21.50 -13.98 -0.09
N HIS A 20 20.19 -13.93 -0.31
CA HIS A 20 19.29 -15.07 -0.12
C HIS A 20 18.63 -15.50 -1.42
N ARG A 21 18.37 -16.79 -1.56
CA ARG A 21 17.79 -17.37 -2.77
C ARG A 21 16.36 -16.88 -3.02
N TRP A 22 15.61 -16.57 -1.97
CA TRP A 22 14.26 -16.00 -2.05
C TRP A 22 14.10 -14.97 -0.95
N GLY A 23 13.73 -13.76 -1.35
CA GLY A 23 13.50 -12.65 -0.45
C GLY A 23 12.05 -12.19 -0.47
N LEU A 24 11.45 -12.04 0.73
CA LEU A 24 10.18 -11.34 0.92
C LEU A 24 10.36 -10.32 2.04
N THR A 25 9.92 -9.09 1.81
CA THR A 25 10.05 -8.02 2.78
C THR A 25 8.92 -7.00 2.66
N ALA A 26 8.78 -6.16 3.69
CA ALA A 26 7.83 -5.05 3.69
C ALA A 26 8.47 -3.82 4.32
N ALA A 27 8.12 -2.64 3.83
CA ALA A 27 8.58 -1.37 4.37
C ALA A 27 7.65 -0.21 4.00
N PRO A 28 7.65 0.89 4.77
CA PRO A 28 7.00 2.16 4.42
C PRO A 28 7.85 2.98 3.44
N ASN A 29 7.26 4.03 2.83
CA ASN A 29 7.90 4.86 1.81
C ASN A 29 9.29 5.36 2.21
N PHE A 30 9.46 5.84 3.45
CA PHE A 30 10.74 6.40 3.87
C PHE A 30 11.91 5.40 3.76
N ALA A 31 11.65 4.12 3.97
CA ALA A 31 12.68 3.09 3.86
C ALA A 31 13.10 2.87 2.41
N PHE A 32 12.16 2.92 1.47
CA PHE A 32 12.43 2.88 0.04
C PHE A 32 13.27 4.08 -0.38
N ASP A 33 12.87 5.30 0.04
CA ASP A 33 13.60 6.52 -0.28
C ASP A 33 15.01 6.53 0.30
N LEU A 34 15.18 6.12 1.56
CA LEU A 34 16.51 6.03 2.18
C LEU A 34 17.40 4.99 1.49
N ALA A 35 16.86 3.82 1.16
CA ALA A 35 17.61 2.79 0.46
C ALA A 35 18.04 3.28 -0.93
N ALA A 36 17.13 3.91 -1.67
CA ALA A 36 17.46 4.46 -2.99
C ALA A 36 18.49 5.58 -2.93
N ALA A 37 18.40 6.48 -1.94
CA ALA A 37 19.28 7.64 -1.83
C ALA A 37 20.65 7.35 -1.22
N ARG A 38 20.77 6.35 -0.34
CA ARG A 38 22.00 6.11 0.46
C ARG A 38 22.69 4.79 0.19
N THR A 39 22.30 4.04 -0.84
CA THR A 39 23.01 2.84 -1.26
C THR A 39 23.93 3.20 -2.42
N ALA A 40 25.23 3.11 -2.22
CA ALA A 40 26.21 3.27 -3.29
C ALA A 40 26.36 1.98 -4.12
N ASP A 41 26.83 2.09 -5.37
CA ASP A 41 27.05 0.90 -6.21
C ASP A 41 28.05 -0.07 -5.61
N ALA A 42 29.08 0.46 -4.95
CA ALA A 42 30.06 -0.34 -4.22
C ALA A 42 29.44 -1.17 -3.08
N ASP A 43 28.38 -0.68 -2.45
CA ASP A 43 27.65 -1.44 -1.42
C ASP A 43 26.91 -2.65 -2.00
N MET A 44 26.62 -2.63 -3.30
CA MET A 44 25.88 -3.69 -3.99
C MET A 44 26.78 -4.63 -4.78
N ALA A 45 28.10 -4.54 -4.60
CA ALA A 45 29.05 -5.40 -5.31
C ALA A 45 28.76 -6.89 -5.05
N GLY A 46 28.48 -7.64 -6.11
CA GLY A 46 28.13 -9.07 -6.06
C GLY A 46 26.70 -9.38 -5.59
N ALA A 47 25.87 -8.38 -5.30
CA ALA A 47 24.46 -8.59 -4.95
C ALA A 47 23.62 -8.80 -6.23
N ASP A 48 22.72 -9.78 -6.17
CA ASP A 48 21.73 -10.06 -7.22
C ASP A 48 20.33 -10.07 -6.61
N LEU A 49 19.48 -9.16 -7.05
CA LEU A 49 18.10 -9.01 -6.57
C LEU A 49 17.08 -9.75 -7.45
N GLY A 50 17.53 -10.48 -8.48
CA GLY A 50 16.67 -11.22 -9.40
C GLY A 50 15.86 -12.34 -8.76
N ASN A 51 16.25 -12.80 -7.56
CA ASN A 51 15.55 -13.81 -6.79
C ASN A 51 14.56 -13.24 -5.74
N VAL A 52 14.39 -11.92 -5.70
CA VAL A 52 13.42 -11.30 -4.79
C VAL A 52 11.99 -11.63 -5.25
N LEU A 53 11.18 -12.17 -4.35
CA LEU A 53 9.80 -12.57 -4.65
C LEU A 53 8.79 -11.43 -4.47
N ALA A 54 8.96 -10.64 -3.42
CA ALA A 54 8.10 -9.50 -3.16
C ALA A 54 8.75 -8.50 -2.20
N ILE A 55 8.54 -7.22 -2.52
CA ILE A 55 8.80 -6.09 -1.63
C ILE A 55 7.49 -5.34 -1.45
N MET A 56 6.83 -5.54 -0.32
CA MET A 56 5.57 -4.87 -0.02
C MET A 56 5.82 -3.44 0.45
N SER A 57 5.15 -2.48 -0.18
CA SER A 57 5.13 -1.08 0.23
C SER A 57 3.77 -0.77 0.85
N GLY A 58 3.75 -0.33 2.11
CA GLY A 58 2.50 -0.11 2.85
C GLY A 58 2.70 0.55 4.19
N ALA A 59 1.76 0.35 5.11
CA ALA A 59 1.63 1.00 6.41
C ALA A 59 1.33 2.53 6.36
N GLU A 60 1.35 3.11 5.19
CA GLU A 60 0.99 4.49 4.87
C GLU A 60 0.58 4.56 3.40
N ARG A 61 0.05 5.71 2.96
CA ARG A 61 -0.25 5.90 1.53
C ARG A 61 1.03 5.76 0.70
N VAL A 62 1.05 4.76 -0.19
CA VAL A 62 2.19 4.50 -1.07
C VAL A 62 2.36 5.63 -2.08
N GLN A 63 3.57 6.18 -2.16
CA GLN A 63 3.92 7.27 -3.05
C GLN A 63 4.47 6.72 -4.38
N PRO A 64 3.80 6.98 -5.53
CA PRO A 64 4.27 6.47 -6.82
C PRO A 64 5.71 6.86 -7.16
N GLY A 65 6.09 8.11 -6.86
CA GLY A 65 7.45 8.60 -7.09
C GLY A 65 8.52 7.90 -6.27
N THR A 66 8.21 7.47 -5.05
CA THR A 66 9.11 6.68 -4.20
C THR A 66 9.33 5.29 -4.80
N VAL A 67 8.26 4.64 -5.24
CA VAL A 67 8.33 3.32 -5.89
C VAL A 67 9.16 3.39 -7.18
N ASP A 68 8.93 4.40 -8.01
CA ASP A 68 9.67 4.60 -9.26
C ASP A 68 11.17 4.84 -9.02
N ARG A 69 11.53 5.73 -8.09
CA ARG A 69 12.93 5.97 -7.72
C ARG A 69 13.63 4.70 -7.24
N PHE A 70 12.96 3.94 -6.38
CA PHE A 70 13.50 2.70 -5.84
C PHE A 70 13.70 1.64 -6.95
N ALA A 71 12.69 1.42 -7.79
CA ALA A 71 12.77 0.49 -8.90
C ALA A 71 13.94 0.84 -9.83
N LYS A 72 14.05 2.11 -10.24
CA LYS A 72 15.15 2.60 -11.10
C LYS A 72 16.53 2.44 -10.44
N ARG A 73 16.61 2.72 -9.13
CA ARG A 73 17.89 2.61 -8.40
C ARG A 73 18.43 1.19 -8.37
N PHE A 74 17.56 0.20 -8.23
CA PHE A 74 17.97 -1.19 -8.06
C PHE A 74 17.81 -2.06 -9.31
N ALA A 75 17.28 -1.54 -10.42
CA ALA A 75 17.23 -2.24 -11.70
C ALA A 75 18.60 -2.74 -12.21
N PRO A 76 19.71 -1.98 -12.05
CA PRO A 76 21.04 -2.47 -12.44
C PRO A 76 21.51 -3.72 -11.66
N PHE A 77 20.87 -4.03 -10.54
CA PHE A 77 21.14 -5.20 -9.70
C PHE A 77 20.07 -6.28 -9.87
N ASN A 78 19.42 -6.32 -11.04
CA ASN A 78 18.40 -7.29 -11.44
C ASN A 78 17.08 -7.22 -10.65
N LEU A 79 16.78 -6.13 -9.93
CA LEU A 79 15.47 -5.96 -9.29
C LEU A 79 14.41 -5.71 -10.37
N SER A 80 13.44 -6.61 -10.48
CA SER A 80 12.24 -6.37 -11.29
C SER A 80 11.27 -5.44 -10.54
N ASP A 81 10.70 -4.46 -11.24
CA ASP A 81 9.63 -3.61 -10.71
C ASP A 81 8.36 -4.41 -10.38
N SER A 82 8.15 -5.54 -11.05
CA SER A 82 7.02 -6.45 -10.83
C SER A 82 6.99 -7.09 -9.44
N VAL A 83 8.11 -7.08 -8.70
CA VAL A 83 8.17 -7.59 -7.33
C VAL A 83 7.79 -6.54 -6.29
N ILE A 84 7.72 -5.25 -6.68
CA ILE A 84 7.29 -4.17 -5.78
C ILE A 84 5.78 -4.14 -5.74
N ARG A 85 5.22 -4.36 -4.55
CA ARG A 85 3.78 -4.52 -4.36
C ARG A 85 3.22 -3.48 -3.40
N PRO A 86 2.53 -2.45 -3.92
CA PRO A 86 1.68 -1.64 -3.08
C PRO A 86 0.69 -2.52 -2.33
N SER A 87 0.65 -2.37 -1.02
CA SER A 87 -0.16 -3.21 -0.12
C SER A 87 -0.93 -2.34 0.85
N TYR A 88 -2.21 -2.61 1.00
CA TYR A 88 -3.09 -1.96 1.95
C TYR A 88 -3.55 -2.96 3.00
N GLY A 89 -3.51 -2.50 4.24
CA GLY A 89 -3.97 -3.28 5.38
C GLY A 89 -3.92 -2.48 6.67
N LEU A 90 -4.44 -3.07 7.71
CA LEU A 90 -4.58 -2.48 9.03
C LEU A 90 -4.54 -3.59 10.09
N ALA A 91 -4.16 -3.24 11.31
CA ALA A 91 -4.02 -4.19 12.41
C ALA A 91 -5.33 -4.95 12.66
N GLU A 92 -6.45 -4.27 12.55
CA GLU A 92 -7.79 -4.81 12.77
C GLU A 92 -8.20 -5.87 11.73
N ALA A 93 -7.56 -5.90 10.55
CA ALA A 93 -7.77 -6.92 9.52
C ALA A 93 -6.60 -7.93 9.43
N THR A 94 -5.88 -8.14 10.53
CA THR A 94 -4.71 -9.05 10.59
C THR A 94 -3.69 -8.69 9.48
N LEU A 95 -3.44 -7.40 9.33
CA LEU A 95 -2.62 -6.69 8.34
C LEU A 95 -3.13 -6.71 6.90
N TYR A 96 -3.82 -7.72 6.44
CA TYR A 96 -4.09 -7.88 5.02
C TYR A 96 -5.51 -7.47 4.63
N VAL A 97 -5.62 -6.53 3.71
CA VAL A 97 -6.87 -6.21 2.99
C VAL A 97 -6.68 -6.39 1.49
N ALA A 98 -5.65 -5.78 0.92
CA ALA A 98 -5.33 -5.94 -0.49
C ALA A 98 -3.85 -5.77 -0.78
N THR A 99 -3.40 -6.50 -1.78
CA THR A 99 -2.10 -6.27 -2.41
C THR A 99 -2.19 -6.65 -3.89
N ARG A 100 -1.34 -6.02 -4.67
CA ARG A 100 -1.27 -6.34 -6.09
C ARG A 100 -0.78 -7.77 -6.32
N LEU A 101 -1.36 -8.45 -7.29
CA LEU A 101 -0.91 -9.80 -7.70
C LEU A 101 0.54 -9.77 -8.22
N PRO A 102 1.30 -10.86 -8.06
CA PRO A 102 2.65 -10.98 -8.55
C PRO A 102 2.74 -10.89 -10.08
N GLY A 103 3.91 -10.49 -10.59
CA GLY A 103 4.24 -10.59 -12.01
C GLY A 103 3.88 -9.37 -12.86
N ALA A 104 3.30 -8.31 -12.27
CA ALA A 104 3.04 -7.07 -13.00
C ALA A 104 3.58 -5.86 -12.22
N ALA A 105 4.18 -4.90 -12.93
CA ALA A 105 4.62 -3.64 -12.35
C ALA A 105 3.46 -2.87 -11.69
N PRO A 106 3.72 -2.05 -10.67
CA PRO A 106 2.71 -1.22 -10.04
C PRO A 106 2.00 -0.30 -11.05
N THR A 107 0.68 -0.28 -11.02
CA THR A 107 -0.11 0.59 -11.90
C THR A 107 -0.28 1.94 -11.24
N VAL A 108 0.13 3.01 -11.93
CA VAL A 108 -0.05 4.39 -11.51
C VAL A 108 -0.98 5.07 -12.50
N ILE A 109 -2.00 5.74 -11.98
CA ILE A 109 -2.99 6.45 -12.79
C ILE A 109 -3.08 7.89 -12.30
N PRO A 110 -2.99 8.89 -13.20
CA PRO A 110 -3.27 10.27 -12.86
C PRO A 110 -4.77 10.51 -12.69
N PHE A 111 -5.13 11.22 -11.64
CA PHE A 111 -6.49 11.67 -11.37
C PHE A 111 -6.57 13.18 -11.36
N ASP A 112 -7.67 13.71 -11.87
CA ASP A 112 -7.95 15.15 -11.85
C ASP A 112 -7.91 15.67 -10.41
N ALA A 113 -7.02 16.62 -10.13
CA ALA A 113 -6.75 17.12 -8.78
C ALA A 113 -7.94 17.92 -8.22
N GLU A 114 -8.64 18.68 -9.06
CA GLU A 114 -9.80 19.47 -8.65
C GLU A 114 -10.97 18.57 -8.29
N LYS A 115 -11.28 17.58 -9.12
CA LYS A 115 -12.33 16.59 -8.86
C LYS A 115 -12.01 15.74 -7.63
N LEU A 116 -10.74 15.36 -7.42
CA LEU A 116 -10.32 14.67 -6.19
C LEU A 116 -10.66 15.48 -4.94
N SER A 117 -10.44 16.80 -4.97
CA SER A 117 -10.78 17.68 -3.85
C SER A 117 -12.29 17.77 -3.58
N GLN A 118 -13.11 17.46 -4.58
CA GLN A 118 -14.58 17.41 -4.53
C GLN A 118 -15.13 16.00 -4.23
N GLY A 119 -14.26 15.04 -3.86
CA GLY A 119 -14.66 13.67 -3.56
C GLY A 119 -14.97 12.81 -4.80
N VAL A 120 -14.52 13.24 -5.97
CA VAL A 120 -14.69 12.51 -7.24
C VAL A 120 -13.32 12.13 -7.79
N ALA A 121 -13.02 10.85 -7.87
CA ALA A 121 -11.76 10.40 -8.45
C ALA A 121 -11.96 10.05 -9.94
N GLU A 122 -11.89 11.05 -10.78
CA GLU A 122 -11.91 10.91 -12.24
C GLU A 122 -10.51 10.80 -12.80
N ARG A 123 -10.29 9.82 -13.68
CA ARG A 123 -8.99 9.65 -14.37
C ARG A 123 -8.76 10.83 -15.30
N GLY A 124 -7.55 11.37 -15.27
CA GLY A 124 -7.11 12.45 -16.16
C GLY A 124 -5.85 12.05 -16.94
N SER A 125 -5.51 12.82 -17.97
CA SER A 125 -4.21 12.68 -18.65
C SER A 125 -3.07 13.30 -17.86
N VAL A 126 -3.38 14.27 -16.99
CA VAL A 126 -2.48 14.97 -16.08
C VAL A 126 -3.22 15.14 -14.74
N GLY A 127 -2.52 15.09 -13.63
CA GLY A 127 -3.13 15.28 -12.32
C GLY A 127 -2.37 14.60 -11.19
N THR A 128 -3.05 14.32 -10.10
CA THR A 128 -2.47 13.64 -8.93
C THR A 128 -2.28 12.15 -9.24
N PRO A 129 -1.04 11.64 -9.26
CA PRO A 129 -0.80 10.22 -9.50
C PRO A 129 -1.19 9.42 -8.25
N LEU A 130 -2.04 8.42 -8.42
CA LEU A 130 -2.34 7.41 -7.41
C LEU A 130 -1.88 6.05 -7.89
N ILE A 131 -1.40 5.23 -6.93
CA ILE A 131 -0.95 3.87 -7.18
C ILE A 131 -2.06 2.88 -6.80
N SER A 132 -2.24 1.85 -7.63
CA SER A 132 -3.23 0.81 -7.36
C SER A 132 -2.71 -0.20 -6.33
N TYR A 133 -3.56 -0.55 -5.38
CA TYR A 133 -3.33 -1.61 -4.40
C TYR A 133 -3.88 -2.97 -4.86
N GLY A 134 -4.42 -3.06 -6.08
CA GLY A 134 -5.09 -4.26 -6.57
C GLY A 134 -6.52 -4.39 -6.06
N ALA A 135 -7.16 -5.51 -6.35
CA ALA A 135 -8.47 -5.84 -5.83
C ALA A 135 -8.37 -6.54 -4.47
N PRO A 136 -9.26 -6.24 -3.51
CA PRO A 136 -9.33 -6.98 -2.26
C PRO A 136 -9.69 -8.45 -2.52
N THR A 137 -8.95 -9.37 -1.94
CA THR A 137 -9.24 -10.80 -2.04
C THR A 137 -9.82 -11.39 -0.76
N SER A 138 -9.56 -10.74 0.35
CA SER A 138 -10.09 -11.00 1.70
C SER A 138 -9.62 -9.85 2.60
N PRO A 139 -10.42 -9.29 3.45
CA PRO A 139 -11.85 -9.56 3.75
C PRO A 139 -12.81 -9.06 2.67
N ALA A 140 -14.13 -9.23 2.88
CA ALA A 140 -15.13 -8.52 2.10
C ALA A 140 -15.01 -7.01 2.36
N VAL A 141 -15.14 -6.21 1.31
CA VAL A 141 -14.94 -4.77 1.34
C VAL A 141 -16.19 -4.05 0.82
N ARG A 142 -16.51 -2.91 1.42
CA ARG A 142 -17.47 -1.91 0.91
C ARG A 142 -16.84 -0.54 0.94
N ILE A 143 -17.19 0.30 -0.01
CA ILE A 143 -16.83 1.71 -0.02
C ILE A 143 -18.09 2.51 0.26
N VAL A 144 -18.07 3.26 1.35
CA VAL A 144 -19.27 3.83 1.97
C VAL A 144 -19.08 5.34 2.15
N ASP A 145 -20.07 6.10 1.79
CA ASP A 145 -20.10 7.53 2.10
C ASP A 145 -20.16 7.75 3.62
N PRO A 146 -19.20 8.47 4.21
CA PRO A 146 -19.10 8.59 5.67
C PRO A 146 -20.29 9.28 6.34
N GLU A 147 -21.00 10.13 5.60
CA GLU A 147 -22.14 10.91 6.12
C GLU A 147 -23.44 10.14 6.00
N SER A 148 -23.79 9.72 4.79
CA SER A 148 -25.04 9.00 4.52
C SER A 148 -25.00 7.53 4.95
N ARG A 149 -23.79 6.95 5.16
CA ARG A 149 -23.56 5.54 5.46
C ARG A 149 -24.10 4.59 4.40
N ARG A 150 -24.17 5.04 3.16
CA ARG A 150 -24.57 4.24 2.00
C ARG A 150 -23.38 3.93 1.14
N GLU A 151 -23.42 2.75 0.54
CA GLU A 151 -22.39 2.35 -0.43
C GLU A 151 -22.37 3.34 -1.60
N VAL A 152 -21.18 3.76 -2.01
CA VAL A 152 -21.01 4.73 -3.09
C VAL A 152 -20.94 4.02 -4.45
N ALA A 153 -21.32 4.74 -5.49
CA ALA A 153 -21.13 4.26 -6.87
C ALA A 153 -19.63 4.19 -7.23
N ALA A 154 -19.29 3.29 -8.14
CA ALA A 154 -17.93 3.17 -8.67
C ALA A 154 -17.38 4.53 -9.14
N GLY A 155 -16.13 4.81 -8.85
CA GLY A 155 -15.48 6.08 -9.13
C GLY A 155 -15.68 7.19 -8.10
N ARG A 156 -16.55 7.01 -7.13
CA ARG A 156 -16.68 7.95 -5.98
C ARG A 156 -15.73 7.57 -4.86
N ILE A 157 -15.30 8.57 -4.11
CA ILE A 157 -14.49 8.37 -2.91
C ILE A 157 -15.43 8.07 -1.74
N GLY A 158 -15.06 7.07 -0.93
CA GLY A 158 -15.75 6.71 0.31
C GLY A 158 -14.82 6.05 1.31
N GLU A 159 -15.32 5.83 2.51
CA GLU A 159 -14.61 5.11 3.56
C GLU A 159 -14.63 3.60 3.26
N ILE A 160 -13.46 2.94 3.36
CA ILE A 160 -13.41 1.49 3.22
C ILE A 160 -13.87 0.82 4.51
N TRP A 161 -14.91 0.01 4.41
CA TRP A 161 -15.39 -0.87 5.47
C TRP A 161 -15.02 -2.31 5.14
N THR A 162 -14.58 -3.06 6.14
CA THR A 162 -14.13 -4.45 5.96
C THR A 162 -14.86 -5.42 6.88
N ARG A 163 -15.08 -6.65 6.39
CA ARG A 163 -15.70 -7.73 7.14
C ARG A 163 -15.15 -9.08 6.69
N GLY A 164 -14.68 -9.89 7.63
CA GLY A 164 -14.15 -11.23 7.32
C GLY A 164 -13.54 -11.89 8.56
N ASP A 165 -13.13 -13.14 8.41
CA ASP A 165 -12.58 -13.95 9.50
C ASP A 165 -11.20 -13.44 9.98
N ASN A 166 -10.53 -12.64 9.17
CA ASN A 166 -9.28 -11.97 9.49
C ASN A 166 -9.47 -10.61 10.20
N VAL A 167 -10.72 -10.14 10.34
CA VAL A 167 -11.04 -8.90 11.08
C VAL A 167 -11.19 -9.22 12.56
N CYS A 168 -10.49 -8.46 13.41
CA CYS A 168 -10.52 -8.67 14.85
C CYS A 168 -11.91 -8.41 15.46
N ARG A 169 -12.13 -8.89 16.68
CA ARG A 169 -13.45 -8.78 17.36
C ARG A 169 -13.67 -7.42 18.01
N GLY A 170 -12.63 -6.61 18.16
CA GLY A 170 -12.69 -5.31 18.81
C GLY A 170 -11.41 -4.96 19.57
N TYR A 171 -11.45 -3.87 20.29
CA TYR A 171 -10.36 -3.34 21.10
C TYR A 171 -10.45 -3.82 22.55
N TRP A 172 -9.35 -4.29 23.10
CA TRP A 172 -9.28 -4.83 24.45
C TRP A 172 -9.65 -3.75 25.49
N ASN A 173 -10.60 -4.05 26.39
CA ASN A 173 -11.12 -3.16 27.41
C ASN A 173 -11.65 -1.80 26.90
N LYS A 174 -12.13 -1.75 25.64
CA LYS A 174 -12.67 -0.57 24.99
C LYS A 174 -14.00 -0.87 24.31
N PRO A 175 -15.09 -1.10 25.10
CA PRO A 175 -16.37 -1.51 24.52
C PRO A 175 -17.00 -0.41 23.65
N ASP A 176 -16.90 0.85 24.03
CA ASP A 176 -17.53 1.96 23.32
C ASP A 176 -16.84 2.20 21.96
N GLU A 177 -15.49 2.26 21.95
CA GLU A 177 -14.72 2.40 20.72
C GLU A 177 -14.89 1.16 19.81
N THR A 178 -15.07 -0.02 20.40
CA THR A 178 -15.38 -1.24 19.65
C THR A 178 -16.76 -1.14 19.01
N ALA A 179 -17.77 -0.75 19.76
CA ALA A 179 -19.14 -0.60 19.25
C ALA A 179 -19.23 0.44 18.12
N GLU A 180 -18.44 1.50 18.21
CA GLU A 180 -18.36 2.52 17.16
C GLU A 180 -17.66 2.01 15.91
N ALA A 181 -16.44 1.43 16.07
CA ALA A 181 -15.62 1.00 14.95
C ALA A 181 -16.17 -0.24 14.22
N PHE A 182 -16.94 -1.10 14.90
CA PHE A 182 -17.51 -2.35 14.35
C PHE A 182 -19.03 -2.31 14.18
N ARG A 183 -19.57 -1.13 13.98
CA ARG A 183 -21.01 -0.94 13.84
C ARG A 183 -21.59 -1.70 12.64
N GLY A 184 -22.74 -2.37 12.86
CA GLY A 184 -23.43 -3.13 11.80
C GLY A 184 -22.68 -4.37 11.31
N GLY A 185 -21.70 -4.86 12.07
CA GLY A 185 -20.90 -6.02 11.70
C GLY A 185 -19.84 -5.75 10.64
N TRP A 186 -19.51 -4.48 10.40
CA TRP A 186 -18.44 -4.03 9.54
C TRP A 186 -17.42 -3.22 10.34
N PHE A 187 -16.16 -3.43 10.10
CA PHE A 187 -15.11 -2.55 10.63
C PHE A 187 -14.99 -1.29 9.76
N HIS A 188 -15.08 -0.14 10.38
CA HIS A 188 -14.98 1.18 9.77
C HIS A 188 -13.54 1.67 9.89
N SER A 189 -12.79 1.67 8.81
CA SER A 189 -11.35 1.89 8.86
C SER A 189 -10.92 3.35 9.07
N GLY A 190 -11.77 4.30 8.69
CA GLY A 190 -11.43 5.71 8.63
C GLY A 190 -10.57 6.07 7.40
N ASP A 191 -10.19 5.13 6.55
CA ASP A 191 -9.42 5.41 5.35
C ASP A 191 -10.34 5.65 4.15
N LEU A 192 -10.04 6.71 3.39
CA LEU A 192 -10.79 7.09 2.20
C LEU A 192 -10.15 6.47 0.97
N VAL A 193 -10.94 5.75 0.23
CA VAL A 193 -10.51 5.03 -0.98
C VAL A 193 -11.47 5.27 -2.13
N ARG A 194 -11.02 4.91 -3.32
CA ARG A 194 -11.80 4.81 -4.53
C ARG A 194 -11.62 3.43 -5.16
N GLU A 195 -12.68 2.89 -5.71
CA GLU A 195 -12.65 1.66 -6.49
C GLU A 195 -12.88 1.94 -7.98
N ASP A 196 -12.13 1.24 -8.82
CA ASP A 196 -12.30 1.23 -10.27
C ASP A 196 -13.39 0.23 -10.70
N PRO A 197 -13.94 0.34 -11.92
CA PRO A 197 -14.80 -0.69 -12.49
C PRO A 197 -14.17 -2.09 -12.50
N ASP A 198 -12.85 -2.18 -12.54
CA ASP A 198 -12.11 -3.44 -12.49
C ASP A 198 -11.93 -3.99 -11.05
N GLY A 199 -12.51 -3.34 -10.06
CA GLY A 199 -12.40 -3.72 -8.65
C GLY A 199 -11.07 -3.35 -7.98
N PHE A 200 -10.18 -2.61 -8.67
CA PHE A 200 -8.95 -2.10 -8.07
C PHE A 200 -9.23 -0.86 -7.27
N PHE A 201 -8.63 -0.76 -6.09
CA PHE A 201 -8.79 0.44 -5.30
C PHE A 201 -7.48 1.23 -5.08
N TYR A 202 -7.68 2.50 -4.77
CA TYR A 202 -6.65 3.50 -4.58
C TYR A 202 -6.91 4.20 -3.25
N VAL A 203 -5.93 4.22 -2.36
CA VAL A 203 -6.03 5.00 -1.12
C VAL A 203 -5.82 6.47 -1.46
N VAL A 204 -6.79 7.29 -1.10
CA VAL A 204 -6.79 8.73 -1.40
C VAL A 204 -6.32 9.52 -0.18
N ASP A 205 -6.92 9.28 0.98
CA ASP A 205 -6.64 10.01 2.22
C ASP A 205 -7.16 9.23 3.44
N ARG A 206 -7.08 9.84 4.61
CA ARG A 206 -7.67 9.36 5.85
C ARG A 206 -8.69 10.36 6.38
N LYS A 207 -9.81 9.86 6.86
CA LYS A 207 -10.85 10.67 7.52
C LYS A 207 -10.25 11.32 8.77
N LYS A 208 -10.44 12.62 8.91
CA LYS A 208 -10.02 13.40 10.09
C LYS A 208 -11.01 13.26 11.22
#